data_9f5c7f41ce452a12ef8ab43e434a5b64
#
_entry.id   9f5c7f41ce452a12ef8ab43e434a5b64
#
_cell.length_a   1.000
_cell.length_b   1.000
_cell.length_c   1.000
_cell.angle_alpha   90.00
_cell.angle_beta   90.00
_cell.angle_gamma   90.00
#
_symmetry.space_group_name_H-M   'P 1'
#
loop_
_entity.id
_entity.type
_entity.pdbx_description
1 polymer ?
#
loop_
_entity_poly.entity_id
_entity_poly.type
_entity_poly.pdbx_seq_one_letter_code
_entity_poly.pdbx_strand_id
1 'polypeptide(L)'
;MVPGKKVGLKIWTFRLALLLPLAGMLALLEIGARVLAYQSDSELRRGLDGVGRVVTKGELSLQHIIRWHANPKLIYELIPNLSGSFRGQPLAINELGFRGPSVQPVKAPDGFRVVGIGDSVMFGWGVADDEVYMAQLGARLTQRLHGRKVDWVNAAVPGYNTVNEVETLERKLLQLAPDVVIVDHVRNDLYLPGFLQKRQPYFSLRQSFLADWVRNRLGGVHLPDSGLQRPPDAFRDQNFSGREVLIPEQYRQITGIEAFRRAVHRLAELAREHGFRVIVFAHFGVEPEPRAVLRDAGLELINGYPSIREYLSERGRADYVGSALTVSADDSHPSALHHRMIAELLVDHVVGGAKDAESAQVLQGG
;
A
#
# COMPACT_ATOMS: atom_id res chain seq x y z
N MET A 1 -8.43 -73.61 -23.07
CA MET A 1 -8.21 -72.29 -23.70
C MET A 1 -9.09 -71.26 -23.02
N VAL A 2 -8.54 -70.31 -22.34
CA VAL A 2 -9.28 -69.31 -21.52
C VAL A 2 -9.48 -68.05 -22.36
N PRO A 3 -10.71 -67.58 -22.63
CA PRO A 3 -10.95 -66.35 -23.39
C PRO A 3 -11.10 -65.16 -22.47
N GLY A 4 -10.06 -64.85 -21.70
CA GLY A 4 -10.16 -63.75 -20.69
C GLY A 4 -9.52 -62.44 -21.05
N LYS A 5 -8.70 -62.35 -22.12
CA LYS A 5 -7.87 -61.14 -22.42
C LYS A 5 -8.52 -60.06 -23.28
N LYS A 6 -9.60 -60.36 -24.03
CA LYS A 6 -10.19 -59.38 -24.97
C LYS A 6 -11.21 -58.41 -24.35
N VAL A 7 -11.79 -58.73 -23.20
CA VAL A 7 -12.78 -57.87 -22.51
C VAL A 7 -12.10 -56.72 -21.82
N GLY A 8 -10.95 -56.94 -21.18
CA GLY A 8 -10.19 -55.88 -20.47
C GLY A 8 -9.69 -54.77 -21.43
N LEU A 9 -9.23 -55.13 -22.63
CA LEU A 9 -8.73 -54.18 -23.63
C LEU A 9 -9.82 -53.21 -24.12
N LYS A 10 -11.05 -53.68 -24.33
CA LYS A 10 -12.20 -52.88 -24.78
C LYS A 10 -12.66 -51.87 -23.68
N ILE A 11 -12.58 -52.25 -22.44
CA ILE A 11 -12.93 -51.33 -21.31
C ILE A 11 -11.88 -50.23 -21.18
N TRP A 12 -10.60 -50.53 -21.34
CA TRP A 12 -9.51 -49.55 -21.33
C TRP A 12 -9.56 -48.60 -22.51
N THR A 13 -9.84 -49.08 -23.72
CA THR A 13 -9.99 -48.22 -24.91
C THR A 13 -11.21 -47.31 -24.78
N PHE A 14 -12.32 -47.79 -24.23
CA PHE A 14 -13.51 -46.95 -23.99
C PHE A 14 -13.25 -45.88 -22.93
N ARG A 15 -12.53 -46.21 -21.83
CA ARG A 15 -12.12 -45.22 -20.80
C ARG A 15 -11.17 -44.16 -21.36
N LEU A 16 -10.19 -44.55 -22.17
CA LEU A 16 -9.27 -43.64 -22.87
C LEU A 16 -10.03 -42.75 -23.89
N ALA A 17 -11.02 -43.28 -24.61
CA ALA A 17 -11.83 -42.51 -25.53
C ALA A 17 -12.71 -41.45 -24.83
N LEU A 18 -13.08 -41.64 -23.57
CA LEU A 18 -13.80 -40.66 -22.75
C LEU A 18 -12.85 -39.65 -22.11
N LEU A 19 -11.66 -40.06 -21.69
CA LEU A 19 -10.71 -39.19 -21.00
C LEU A 19 -9.97 -38.24 -21.97
N LEU A 20 -9.73 -38.63 -23.20
CA LEU A 20 -9.03 -37.78 -24.16
C LEU A 20 -9.80 -36.49 -24.51
N PRO A 21 -11.11 -36.50 -24.82
CA PRO A 21 -11.87 -35.28 -25.05
C PRO A 21 -11.92 -34.38 -23.80
N LEU A 22 -12.05 -34.96 -22.61
CA LEU A 22 -12.03 -34.20 -21.34
C LEU A 22 -10.67 -33.55 -21.12
N ALA A 23 -9.59 -34.29 -21.32
CA ALA A 23 -8.23 -33.73 -21.22
C ALA A 23 -7.99 -32.63 -22.27
N GLY A 24 -8.47 -32.83 -23.51
CA GLY A 24 -8.42 -31.80 -24.55
C GLY A 24 -9.19 -30.54 -24.21
N MET A 25 -10.39 -30.69 -23.65
CA MET A 25 -11.20 -29.55 -23.17
C MET A 25 -10.50 -28.81 -22.05
N LEU A 26 -9.97 -29.50 -21.05
CA LEU A 26 -9.23 -28.87 -19.94
C LEU A 26 -7.98 -28.15 -20.44
N ALA A 27 -7.26 -28.71 -21.40
CA ALA A 27 -6.11 -28.06 -22.01
C ALA A 27 -6.51 -26.78 -22.76
N LEU A 28 -7.62 -26.80 -23.52
CA LEU A 28 -8.14 -25.59 -24.20
C LEU A 28 -8.56 -24.51 -23.20
N LEU A 29 -9.23 -24.88 -22.11
CA LEU A 29 -9.60 -23.95 -21.03
C LEU A 29 -8.36 -23.36 -20.33
N GLU A 30 -7.34 -24.18 -20.08
CA GLU A 30 -6.07 -23.73 -19.53
C GLU A 30 -5.36 -22.72 -20.47
N ILE A 31 -5.31 -23.02 -21.78
CA ILE A 31 -4.76 -22.10 -22.78
C ILE A 31 -5.55 -20.79 -22.78
N GLY A 32 -6.89 -20.86 -22.79
CA GLY A 32 -7.74 -19.67 -22.71
C GLY A 32 -7.47 -18.83 -21.47
N ALA A 33 -7.37 -19.45 -20.29
CA ALA A 33 -7.04 -18.77 -19.05
C ALA A 33 -5.65 -18.09 -19.10
N ARG A 34 -4.65 -18.74 -19.74
CA ARG A 34 -3.31 -18.16 -19.95
C ARG A 34 -3.33 -16.96 -20.89
N VAL A 35 -4.07 -17.06 -22.00
CA VAL A 35 -4.23 -15.97 -22.97
C VAL A 35 -4.89 -14.76 -22.31
N LEU A 36 -5.97 -14.97 -21.55
CA LEU A 36 -6.65 -13.87 -20.83
C LEU A 36 -5.72 -13.21 -19.81
N ALA A 37 -4.97 -14.01 -19.05
CA ALA A 37 -3.99 -13.46 -18.10
C ALA A 37 -2.88 -12.67 -18.82
N TYR A 38 -2.39 -13.17 -19.97
CA TYR A 38 -1.39 -12.46 -20.78
C TYR A 38 -1.93 -11.13 -21.34
N GLN A 39 -3.15 -11.11 -21.84
CA GLN A 39 -3.78 -9.91 -22.37
C GLN A 39 -3.93 -8.85 -21.27
N SER A 40 -4.46 -9.22 -20.10
CA SER A 40 -4.58 -8.34 -18.94
C SER A 40 -3.23 -7.75 -18.52
N ASP A 41 -2.18 -8.57 -18.46
CA ASP A 41 -0.84 -8.07 -18.10
C ASP A 41 -0.24 -7.17 -19.19
N SER A 42 -0.51 -7.47 -20.47
CA SER A 42 -0.01 -6.65 -21.58
C SER A 42 -0.70 -5.29 -21.66
N GLU A 43 -1.97 -5.21 -21.31
CA GLU A 43 -2.70 -3.94 -21.21
C GLU A 43 -2.18 -3.09 -20.04
N LEU A 44 -1.97 -3.69 -18.87
CA LEU A 44 -1.38 -3.01 -17.73
C LEU A 44 0.02 -2.46 -18.05
N ARG A 45 0.88 -3.28 -18.70
CA ARG A 45 2.23 -2.83 -19.10
C ARG A 45 2.20 -1.71 -20.12
N ARG A 46 1.36 -1.82 -21.17
CA ARG A 46 1.19 -0.75 -22.17
C ARG A 46 0.69 0.54 -21.52
N GLY A 47 -0.18 0.43 -20.53
CA GLY A 47 -0.62 1.56 -19.74
C GLY A 47 0.53 2.22 -18.97
N LEU A 48 1.41 1.42 -18.36
CA LEU A 48 2.58 1.91 -17.63
C LEU A 48 3.66 2.50 -18.55
N ASP A 49 3.87 1.93 -19.76
CA ASP A 49 4.79 2.47 -20.76
C ASP A 49 4.32 3.84 -21.30
N GLY A 50 3.03 4.14 -21.18
CA GLY A 50 2.42 5.43 -21.52
C GLY A 50 2.51 6.49 -20.40
N VAL A 51 3.12 6.19 -19.25
CA VAL A 51 3.31 7.12 -18.14
C VAL A 51 4.10 8.35 -18.58
N GLY A 52 3.53 9.53 -18.35
CA GLY A 52 4.09 10.81 -18.77
C GLY A 52 3.29 11.54 -19.85
N ARG A 53 2.24 10.94 -20.41
CA ARG A 53 1.31 11.65 -21.27
C ARG A 53 0.24 12.34 -20.44
N VAL A 54 0.19 13.65 -20.51
CA VAL A 54 -0.85 14.47 -19.89
C VAL A 54 -2.21 14.06 -20.45
N VAL A 55 -3.04 13.45 -19.63
CA VAL A 55 -4.45 13.20 -19.95
C VAL A 55 -5.23 14.43 -19.50
N THR A 56 -5.68 15.22 -20.46
CA THR A 56 -6.36 16.51 -20.19
C THR A 56 -7.87 16.39 -19.99
N LYS A 57 -8.46 15.20 -20.18
CA LYS A 57 -9.91 14.96 -19.97
C LYS A 57 -10.13 13.51 -19.56
N GLY A 58 -10.74 13.29 -18.40
CA GLY A 58 -11.22 12.00 -17.94
C GLY A 58 -10.72 11.60 -16.56
N GLU A 59 -11.11 10.42 -16.14
CA GLU A 59 -10.68 9.79 -14.89
C GLU A 59 -9.23 9.34 -15.00
N LEU A 60 -8.40 9.77 -14.06
CA LEU A 60 -7.00 9.36 -13.99
C LEU A 60 -6.91 7.94 -13.38
N SER A 61 -6.01 7.14 -13.90
CA SER A 61 -5.60 5.86 -13.29
C SER A 61 -4.19 5.98 -12.72
N LEU A 62 -3.75 4.97 -11.99
CA LEU A 62 -2.41 4.97 -11.37
C LEU A 62 -1.31 5.29 -12.40
N GLN A 63 -1.38 4.69 -13.58
CA GLN A 63 -0.42 4.91 -14.68
C GLN A 63 -0.39 6.36 -15.21
N HIS A 64 -1.46 7.13 -14.99
CA HIS A 64 -1.53 8.53 -15.40
C HIS A 64 -0.96 9.50 -14.36
N ILE A 65 -0.80 9.05 -13.12
CA ILE A 65 -0.31 9.90 -12.02
C ILE A 65 1.12 9.60 -11.61
N ILE A 66 1.73 8.51 -12.12
CA ILE A 66 3.13 8.14 -11.84
C ILE A 66 4.00 8.26 -13.08
N ARG A 67 5.30 8.47 -12.85
CA ARG A 67 6.36 8.37 -13.86
C ARG A 67 7.52 7.55 -13.32
N TRP A 68 8.25 6.86 -14.22
CA TRP A 68 9.44 6.10 -13.85
C TRP A 68 10.55 7.00 -13.34
N HIS A 69 11.27 6.52 -12.36
CA HIS A 69 12.41 7.19 -11.76
C HIS A 69 13.69 6.36 -11.96
N ALA A 70 14.82 7.02 -12.29
CA ALA A 70 16.09 6.34 -12.53
C ALA A 70 16.69 5.71 -11.26
N ASN A 71 16.31 6.19 -10.07
CA ASN A 71 16.75 5.62 -8.80
C ASN A 71 16.04 4.27 -8.56
N PRO A 72 16.79 3.14 -8.47
CA PRO A 72 16.21 1.82 -8.28
C PRO A 72 15.49 1.63 -6.93
N LYS A 73 15.74 2.49 -5.94
CA LYS A 73 15.03 2.48 -4.67
C LYS A 73 13.72 3.27 -4.71
N LEU A 74 13.52 4.18 -5.65
CA LEU A 74 12.24 4.87 -5.86
C LEU A 74 11.39 4.17 -6.90
N ILE A 75 12.00 3.73 -8.00
CA ILE A 75 11.40 3.04 -9.15
C ILE A 75 10.47 3.96 -9.95
N TYR A 76 9.53 4.62 -9.30
CA TYR A 76 8.61 5.60 -9.85
C TYR A 76 8.29 6.66 -8.80
N GLU A 77 7.69 7.75 -9.24
CA GLU A 77 7.21 8.85 -8.39
C GLU A 77 5.93 9.44 -8.97
N LEU A 78 5.22 10.27 -8.21
CA LEU A 78 4.08 11.01 -8.72
C LEU A 78 4.54 12.10 -9.70
N ILE A 79 3.70 12.38 -10.71
CA ILE A 79 3.95 13.45 -11.69
C ILE A 79 3.63 14.81 -11.05
N PRO A 80 4.61 15.73 -10.92
CA PRO A 80 4.36 17.03 -10.33
C PRO A 80 3.37 17.88 -11.16
N ASN A 81 2.69 18.81 -10.48
CA ASN A 81 1.76 19.78 -11.08
C ASN A 81 0.60 19.10 -11.85
N LEU A 82 0.14 17.94 -11.38
CA LEU A 82 -0.96 17.20 -11.97
C LEU A 82 -2.26 17.48 -11.19
N SER A 83 -3.34 17.74 -11.91
CA SER A 83 -4.68 17.87 -11.34
C SER A 83 -5.68 17.12 -12.18
N GLY A 84 -6.69 16.50 -11.54
CA GLY A 84 -7.74 15.75 -12.23
C GLY A 84 -8.69 15.05 -11.30
N SER A 85 -9.39 14.04 -11.80
CA SER A 85 -10.20 13.10 -11.03
C SER A 85 -9.49 11.77 -10.95
N PHE A 86 -9.38 11.22 -9.75
CA PHE A 86 -8.79 9.90 -9.50
C PHE A 86 -9.73 9.09 -8.61
N ARG A 87 -10.17 7.94 -9.08
CA ARG A 87 -11.17 7.13 -8.36
C ARG A 87 -12.44 7.89 -8.01
N GLY A 88 -12.90 8.75 -8.93
CA GLY A 88 -14.09 9.56 -8.76
C GLY A 88 -13.94 10.75 -7.80
N GLN A 89 -12.73 11.02 -7.30
CA GLN A 89 -12.44 12.09 -6.35
C GLN A 89 -11.46 13.12 -6.94
N PRO A 90 -11.56 14.40 -6.55
CA PRO A 90 -10.55 15.39 -6.90
C PRO A 90 -9.16 14.96 -6.45
N LEU A 91 -8.16 15.20 -7.29
CA LEU A 91 -6.76 14.95 -7.00
C LEU A 91 -5.92 16.14 -7.46
N ALA A 92 -5.10 16.66 -6.55
CA ALA A 92 -4.06 17.64 -6.85
C ALA A 92 -2.69 17.13 -6.36
N ILE A 93 -1.72 17.10 -7.27
CA ILE A 93 -0.30 16.82 -7.01
C ILE A 93 0.45 18.13 -7.18
N ASN A 94 1.15 18.56 -6.14
CA ASN A 94 1.86 19.83 -6.10
C ASN A 94 3.18 19.81 -6.93
N GLU A 95 3.90 20.91 -6.90
CA GLU A 95 5.17 21.11 -7.64
C GLU A 95 6.30 20.16 -7.21
N LEU A 96 6.24 19.63 -5.99
CA LEU A 96 7.21 18.65 -5.47
C LEU A 96 6.87 17.20 -5.82
N GLY A 97 5.70 16.98 -6.44
CA GLY A 97 5.19 15.63 -6.72
C GLY A 97 4.54 14.97 -5.52
N PHE A 98 3.90 15.75 -4.63
CA PHE A 98 3.18 15.24 -3.46
C PHE A 98 1.71 15.63 -3.53
N ARG A 99 0.83 14.77 -3.00
CA ARG A 99 -0.59 15.06 -2.95
C ARG A 99 -0.88 16.17 -1.95
N GLY A 100 -1.63 17.19 -2.37
CA GLY A 100 -2.06 18.29 -1.52
C GLY A 100 -1.53 19.67 -1.93
N PRO A 101 -1.56 20.66 -1.02
CA PRO A 101 -1.20 22.04 -1.33
C PRO A 101 0.29 22.19 -1.61
N SER A 102 0.65 23.32 -2.22
CA SER A 102 2.05 23.75 -2.37
C SER A 102 2.74 23.89 -1.01
N VAL A 103 3.98 23.44 -0.93
CA VAL A 103 4.79 23.46 0.28
C VAL A 103 5.83 24.56 0.18
N GLN A 104 5.88 25.43 1.18
CA GLN A 104 6.95 26.42 1.26
C GLN A 104 8.29 25.73 1.53
N PRO A 105 9.34 25.91 0.69
CA PRO A 105 10.62 25.23 0.88
C PRO A 105 11.24 25.55 2.25
N VAL A 106 11.13 26.79 2.68
CA VAL A 106 11.64 27.26 3.98
C VAL A 106 10.52 27.26 4.99
N LYS A 107 10.68 26.51 6.08
CA LYS A 107 9.76 26.52 7.22
C LYS A 107 9.83 27.88 7.93
N ALA A 108 8.68 28.42 8.35
CA ALA A 108 8.65 29.63 9.18
C ALA A 108 9.45 29.40 10.48
N PRO A 109 10.08 30.46 11.07
CA PRO A 109 10.91 30.28 12.26
C PRO A 109 10.20 29.61 13.44
N ASP A 110 8.93 29.93 13.65
CA ASP A 110 8.03 29.37 14.63
C ASP A 110 7.09 28.30 14.05
N GLY A 111 7.32 27.89 12.80
CA GLY A 111 6.51 26.90 12.09
C GLY A 111 6.63 25.51 12.69
N PHE A 112 5.60 24.71 12.48
CA PHE A 112 5.55 23.29 12.80
C PHE A 112 5.20 22.49 11.55
N ARG A 113 6.07 21.58 11.14
CA ARG A 113 5.90 20.83 9.90
C ARG A 113 5.81 19.34 10.13
N VAL A 114 4.71 18.76 9.69
CA VAL A 114 4.47 17.31 9.71
C VAL A 114 4.59 16.76 8.30
N VAL A 115 5.41 15.75 8.12
CA VAL A 115 5.62 15.06 6.85
C VAL A 115 5.13 13.63 6.98
N GLY A 116 4.27 13.19 6.07
CA GLY A 116 3.81 11.82 5.95
C GLY A 116 4.51 11.10 4.81
N ILE A 117 4.99 9.90 5.06
CA ILE A 117 5.49 8.95 4.06
C ILE A 117 4.69 7.65 4.20
N GLY A 118 4.31 7.06 3.08
CA GLY A 118 3.42 5.91 3.06
C GLY A 118 3.05 5.48 1.64
N ASP A 119 2.08 4.60 1.56
CA ASP A 119 1.59 4.01 0.33
C ASP A 119 0.21 4.55 -0.11
N SER A 120 -0.63 3.70 -0.73
CA SER A 120 -1.97 4.07 -1.19
C SER A 120 -2.93 4.46 -0.06
N VAL A 121 -2.68 4.00 1.15
CA VAL A 121 -3.51 4.30 2.31
C VAL A 121 -3.33 5.74 2.74
N MET A 122 -2.11 6.18 3.04
CA MET A 122 -1.82 7.58 3.35
C MET A 122 -2.07 8.50 2.16
N PHE A 123 -1.77 8.04 0.93
CA PHE A 123 -2.09 8.80 -0.28
C PHE A 123 -3.57 9.20 -0.32
N GLY A 124 -4.46 8.37 0.22
CA GLY A 124 -5.91 8.60 0.22
C GLY A 124 -6.58 8.08 -1.05
N TRP A 125 -6.37 6.81 -1.37
CA TRP A 125 -6.97 6.13 -2.51
C TRP A 125 -8.51 6.17 -2.46
N GLY A 126 -9.13 6.84 -3.42
CA GLY A 126 -10.59 6.98 -3.49
C GLY A 126 -11.20 7.98 -2.49
N VAL A 127 -10.39 8.88 -1.92
CA VAL A 127 -10.81 9.92 -0.97
C VAL A 127 -10.46 11.30 -1.51
N ALA A 128 -11.28 12.32 -1.25
CA ALA A 128 -11.03 13.69 -1.68
C ALA A 128 -9.82 14.32 -0.96
N ASP A 129 -9.18 15.33 -1.57
CA ASP A 129 -7.93 15.90 -1.06
C ASP A 129 -8.04 16.45 0.36
N ASP A 130 -9.16 17.07 0.71
CA ASP A 130 -9.44 17.64 2.04
C ASP A 130 -9.89 16.59 3.08
N GLU A 131 -10.28 15.40 2.61
CA GLU A 131 -10.70 14.29 3.46
C GLU A 131 -9.57 13.31 3.79
N VAL A 132 -8.41 13.44 3.14
CA VAL A 132 -7.23 12.62 3.47
C VAL A 132 -6.75 12.93 4.89
N TYR A 133 -6.38 11.91 5.65
CA TYR A 133 -6.05 12.11 7.06
C TYR A 133 -4.88 13.08 7.30
N MET A 134 -3.92 13.20 6.39
CA MET A 134 -2.85 14.21 6.50
C MET A 134 -3.40 15.64 6.42
N ALA A 135 -4.37 15.90 5.54
CA ALA A 135 -5.04 17.21 5.47
C ALA A 135 -5.87 17.50 6.74
N GLN A 136 -6.64 16.51 7.17
CA GLN A 136 -7.44 16.61 8.40
C GLN A 136 -6.58 16.76 9.65
N LEU A 137 -5.44 16.07 9.73
CA LEU A 137 -4.47 16.23 10.81
C LEU A 137 -3.87 17.63 10.81
N GLY A 138 -3.45 18.14 9.65
CA GLY A 138 -2.93 19.51 9.51
C GLY A 138 -3.92 20.56 10.01
N ALA A 139 -5.22 20.43 9.66
CA ALA A 139 -6.28 21.31 10.14
C ALA A 139 -6.43 21.24 11.68
N ARG A 140 -6.43 20.04 12.28
CA ARG A 140 -6.51 19.85 13.72
C ARG A 140 -5.29 20.40 14.46
N LEU A 141 -4.09 20.18 13.91
CA LEU A 141 -2.85 20.72 14.48
C LEU A 141 -2.84 22.23 14.46
N THR A 142 -3.35 22.87 13.39
CA THR A 142 -3.50 24.34 13.32
C THR A 142 -4.39 24.86 14.46
N GLN A 143 -5.44 24.14 14.81
CA GLN A 143 -6.31 24.49 15.93
C GLN A 143 -5.66 24.23 17.31
N ARG A 144 -4.84 23.20 17.44
CA ARG A 144 -4.24 22.78 18.73
C ARG A 144 -2.94 23.49 19.07
N LEU A 145 -2.18 23.88 18.05
CA LEU A 145 -0.90 24.59 18.19
C LEU A 145 -1.10 26.10 17.95
N HIS A 146 -1.89 26.71 18.82
CA HIS A 146 -2.26 28.14 18.75
C HIS A 146 -1.03 29.03 18.56
N GLY A 147 -1.08 29.89 17.52
CA GLY A 147 -0.02 30.86 17.21
C GLY A 147 1.15 30.30 16.39
N ARG A 148 1.21 28.99 16.12
CA ARG A 148 2.21 28.42 15.22
C ARG A 148 1.66 28.21 13.82
N LYS A 149 2.47 28.50 12.80
CA LYS A 149 2.13 28.14 11.42
C LYS A 149 2.34 26.64 11.24
N VAL A 150 1.27 25.90 10.98
CA VAL A 150 1.35 24.46 10.72
C VAL A 150 1.40 24.20 9.21
N ASP A 151 2.44 23.51 8.78
CA ASP A 151 2.56 22.97 7.42
C ASP A 151 2.47 21.44 7.48
N TRP A 152 1.82 20.84 6.48
CA TRP A 152 1.78 19.39 6.34
C TRP A 152 2.11 18.96 4.91
N VAL A 153 2.72 17.79 4.76
CA VAL A 153 3.13 17.21 3.48
C VAL A 153 2.67 15.76 3.43
N ASN A 154 1.88 15.40 2.42
CA ASN A 154 1.54 14.02 2.14
C ASN A 154 2.42 13.51 1.00
N ALA A 155 3.55 12.91 1.35
CA ALA A 155 4.52 12.38 0.39
C ALA A 155 4.31 10.88 0.08
N ALA A 156 3.14 10.36 0.39
CA ALA A 156 2.78 8.99 0.09
C ALA A 156 2.60 8.75 -1.41
N VAL A 157 3.03 7.58 -1.86
CA VAL A 157 2.91 7.15 -3.26
C VAL A 157 2.29 5.75 -3.32
N PRO A 158 1.19 5.56 -4.04
CA PRO A 158 0.52 4.26 -4.07
C PRO A 158 1.45 3.11 -4.45
N GLY A 159 1.49 2.08 -3.59
CA GLY A 159 2.31 0.88 -3.78
C GLY A 159 3.77 1.01 -3.34
N TYR A 160 4.17 2.09 -2.70
CA TYR A 160 5.48 2.18 -2.07
C TYR A 160 5.60 1.18 -0.91
N ASN A 161 6.81 0.75 -0.64
CA ASN A 161 7.21 0.04 0.56
C ASN A 161 8.14 0.94 1.40
N THR A 162 8.46 0.51 2.61
CA THR A 162 9.27 1.32 3.55
C THR A 162 10.62 1.76 2.96
N VAL A 163 11.24 0.98 2.06
CA VAL A 163 12.50 1.41 1.40
C VAL A 163 12.27 2.60 0.46
N ASN A 164 11.18 2.57 -0.33
CA ASN A 164 10.82 3.69 -1.21
C ASN A 164 10.49 4.95 -0.40
N GLU A 165 9.78 4.78 0.71
CA GLU A 165 9.36 5.86 1.61
C GLU A 165 10.55 6.56 2.25
N VAL A 166 11.49 5.80 2.84
CA VAL A 166 12.69 6.33 3.47
C VAL A 166 13.62 6.98 2.43
N GLU A 167 13.74 6.40 1.23
CA GLU A 167 14.49 7.02 0.14
C GLU A 167 13.85 8.35 -0.31
N THR A 168 12.51 8.44 -0.31
CA THR A 168 11.80 9.70 -0.60
C THR A 168 12.06 10.74 0.48
N LEU A 169 12.01 10.35 1.76
CA LEU A 169 12.35 11.22 2.88
C LEU A 169 13.75 11.78 2.73
N GLU A 170 14.74 10.92 2.56
CA GLU A 170 16.15 11.31 2.50
C GLU A 170 16.45 12.25 1.33
N ARG A 171 15.85 12.01 0.16
CA ARG A 171 16.17 12.80 -1.05
C ARG A 171 15.36 14.08 -1.21
N LYS A 172 14.11 14.10 -0.72
CA LYS A 172 13.18 15.18 -1.06
C LYS A 172 12.65 15.93 0.15
N LEU A 173 12.57 15.30 1.33
CA LEU A 173 11.81 15.84 2.42
C LEU A 173 12.67 16.40 3.56
N LEU A 174 13.89 15.94 3.74
CA LEU A 174 14.79 16.47 4.79
C LEU A 174 15.07 17.96 4.61
N GLN A 175 15.21 18.43 3.36
CA GLN A 175 15.39 19.85 3.06
C GLN A 175 14.21 20.74 3.49
N LEU A 176 13.04 20.14 3.74
CA LEU A 176 11.84 20.83 4.23
C LEU A 176 11.87 21.02 5.75
N ALA A 177 12.88 20.50 6.45
CA ALA A 177 13.06 20.58 7.90
C ALA A 177 11.82 20.12 8.68
N PRO A 178 11.40 18.84 8.59
CA PRO A 178 10.27 18.32 9.32
C PRO A 178 10.50 18.35 10.83
N ASP A 179 9.44 18.55 11.62
CA ASP A 179 9.46 18.37 13.08
C ASP A 179 8.97 16.96 13.44
N VAL A 180 8.02 16.45 12.66
CA VAL A 180 7.50 15.08 12.82
C VAL A 180 7.40 14.43 11.44
N VAL A 181 7.86 13.19 11.36
CA VAL A 181 7.64 12.29 10.23
C VAL A 181 6.68 11.18 10.65
N ILE A 182 5.55 11.07 9.97
CA ILE A 182 4.60 9.99 10.15
C ILE A 182 4.86 8.94 9.06
N VAL A 183 5.13 7.72 9.47
CA VAL A 183 5.24 6.55 8.59
C VAL A 183 3.94 5.79 8.65
N ASP A 184 3.29 5.61 7.52
CA ASP A 184 2.05 4.85 7.42
C ASP A 184 2.35 3.39 7.14
N HIS A 185 2.48 2.60 8.21
CA HIS A 185 2.84 1.20 8.07
C HIS A 185 1.64 0.35 7.68
N VAL A 186 1.77 -0.28 6.53
CA VAL A 186 0.85 -1.28 6.03
C VAL A 186 1.60 -2.58 5.70
N ARG A 187 0.85 -3.65 5.52
CA ARG A 187 1.45 -4.96 5.34
C ARG A 187 2.30 -5.11 4.07
N ASN A 188 1.98 -4.38 3.00
CA ASN A 188 2.74 -4.41 1.75
C ASN A 188 4.10 -3.71 1.83
N ASP A 189 4.46 -3.08 2.95
CA ASP A 189 5.75 -2.39 3.15
C ASP A 189 6.99 -3.28 2.96
N LEU A 190 6.82 -4.59 3.02
CA LEU A 190 7.89 -5.56 2.78
C LEU A 190 7.96 -5.99 1.31
N TYR A 191 7.04 -5.55 0.45
CA TYR A 191 6.85 -6.11 -0.88
C TYR A 191 6.90 -5.03 -1.97
N LEU A 192 7.02 -5.47 -3.21
CA LEU A 192 6.81 -4.62 -4.37
C LEU A 192 5.31 -4.54 -4.71
N PRO A 193 4.85 -3.43 -5.30
CA PRO A 193 3.52 -3.37 -5.87
C PRO A 193 3.32 -4.44 -6.94
N GLY A 194 2.10 -4.97 -7.02
CA GLY A 194 1.79 -6.12 -7.87
C GLY A 194 2.18 -5.97 -9.34
N PHE A 195 2.12 -4.74 -9.87
CA PHE A 195 2.48 -4.47 -11.27
C PHE A 195 3.99 -4.55 -11.57
N LEU A 196 4.85 -4.52 -10.54
CA LEU A 196 6.30 -4.70 -10.68
C LEU A 196 6.75 -6.15 -10.50
N GLN A 197 5.87 -7.00 -10.00
CA GLN A 197 6.18 -8.39 -9.77
C GLN A 197 6.15 -9.18 -11.09
N LYS A 198 7.13 -10.04 -11.30
CA LYS A 198 7.06 -10.99 -12.42
C LYS A 198 6.16 -12.14 -12.01
N ARG A 199 5.17 -12.42 -12.83
CA ARG A 199 4.39 -13.65 -12.71
C ARG A 199 5.19 -14.82 -13.29
N GLN A 200 4.89 -16.04 -12.82
CA GLN A 200 5.39 -17.27 -13.43
C GLN A 200 5.16 -17.22 -14.94
N PRO A 201 6.11 -17.72 -15.76
CA PRO A 201 5.95 -17.74 -17.19
C PRO A 201 4.62 -18.40 -17.59
N TYR A 202 3.88 -17.79 -18.50
CA TYR A 202 2.57 -18.30 -18.97
C TYR A 202 2.64 -19.75 -19.52
N PHE A 203 3.83 -20.21 -19.85
CA PHE A 203 4.08 -21.56 -20.34
C PHE A 203 4.63 -22.53 -19.27
N SER A 204 4.69 -22.11 -18.01
CA SER A 204 5.10 -23.00 -16.91
C SER A 204 4.06 -24.11 -16.72
N LEU A 205 4.51 -25.36 -16.69
CA LEU A 205 3.67 -26.51 -16.33
C LEU A 205 3.49 -26.68 -14.82
N ARG A 206 4.20 -25.86 -14.02
CA ARG A 206 4.13 -25.93 -12.55
C ARG A 206 2.89 -25.28 -11.95
N GLN A 207 2.14 -24.52 -12.77
CA GLN A 207 0.96 -23.79 -12.34
C GLN A 207 -0.17 -23.92 -13.36
N SER A 208 -1.40 -24.12 -12.88
CA SER A 208 -2.61 -24.09 -13.71
C SER A 208 -3.34 -22.76 -13.52
N PHE A 209 -3.42 -21.97 -14.59
CA PHE A 209 -4.14 -20.70 -14.62
C PHE A 209 -5.65 -20.90 -14.54
N LEU A 210 -6.15 -22.04 -15.09
CA LEU A 210 -7.54 -22.44 -14.98
C LEU A 210 -7.90 -22.76 -13.52
N ALA A 211 -7.06 -23.52 -12.82
CA ALA A 211 -7.29 -23.86 -11.42
C ALA A 211 -7.29 -22.60 -10.53
N ASP A 212 -6.39 -21.66 -10.79
CA ASP A 212 -6.35 -20.38 -10.09
C ASP A 212 -7.60 -19.54 -10.38
N TRP A 213 -8.04 -19.49 -11.63
CA TRP A 213 -9.26 -18.78 -12.01
C TRP A 213 -10.50 -19.38 -11.35
N VAL A 214 -10.63 -20.72 -11.35
CA VAL A 214 -11.72 -21.43 -10.66
C VAL A 214 -11.68 -21.18 -9.17
N ARG A 215 -10.52 -21.28 -8.53
CA ARG A 215 -10.34 -21.03 -7.10
C ARG A 215 -10.74 -19.61 -6.72
N ASN A 216 -10.32 -18.62 -7.52
CA ASN A 216 -10.65 -17.21 -7.28
C ASN A 216 -12.15 -16.92 -7.51
N ARG A 217 -12.85 -17.68 -8.37
CA ARG A 217 -14.28 -17.49 -8.60
C ARG A 217 -15.19 -18.29 -7.67
N LEU A 218 -14.81 -19.53 -7.35
CA LEU A 218 -15.61 -20.39 -6.47
C LEU A 218 -15.26 -20.18 -4.99
N GLY A 219 -14.00 -19.86 -4.74
CA GLY A 219 -13.59 -19.46 -3.42
C GLY A 219 -14.05 -18.08 -3.07
N GLY A 220 -15.04 -17.48 -3.77
CA GLY A 220 -15.35 -16.07 -3.61
C GLY A 220 -14.22 -15.31 -2.93
N VAL A 221 -13.88 -14.12 -3.18
CA VAL A 221 -13.00 -13.41 -2.25
C VAL A 221 -13.74 -13.35 -0.92
N HIS A 222 -13.84 -14.47 -0.25
CA HIS A 222 -14.03 -14.52 1.18
C HIS A 222 -12.73 -13.97 1.72
N LEU A 223 -12.71 -12.66 1.82
CA LEU A 223 -11.93 -12.03 2.86
C LEU A 223 -12.33 -12.82 4.10
N PRO A 224 -11.38 -13.50 4.76
CA PRO A 224 -11.68 -14.35 5.87
C PRO A 224 -12.54 -13.55 6.83
N ASP A 225 -13.60 -14.19 7.30
CA ASP A 225 -14.53 -13.64 8.28
C ASP A 225 -13.79 -12.79 9.29
N SER A 226 -14.10 -11.51 9.32
CA SER A 226 -13.38 -10.50 10.05
C SER A 226 -11.92 -10.30 9.64
N GLY A 227 -11.66 -9.36 8.76
CA GLY A 227 -10.33 -8.77 8.57
C GLY A 227 -9.70 -8.28 9.87
N LEU A 228 -10.48 -8.26 10.94
CA LEU A 228 -10.10 -7.93 12.30
C LEU A 228 -9.51 -9.09 13.10
N GLN A 229 -9.87 -10.34 12.81
CA GLN A 229 -9.33 -11.51 13.54
C GLN A 229 -8.07 -12.09 12.88
N ARG A 230 -7.88 -11.84 11.56
CA ARG A 230 -6.73 -12.32 10.80
C ARG A 230 -6.18 -11.25 9.86
N PRO A 231 -5.78 -10.07 10.36
CA PRO A 231 -5.24 -9.03 9.49
C PRO A 231 -4.14 -9.53 8.56
N PRO A 232 -3.24 -10.39 9.02
CA PRO A 232 -2.13 -10.86 8.22
C PRO A 232 -2.52 -11.69 7.01
N ASP A 233 -3.48 -12.58 7.11
CA ASP A 233 -3.83 -13.52 6.04
C ASP A 233 -4.78 -12.91 5.00
N ALA A 234 -5.62 -11.95 5.40
CA ALA A 234 -6.58 -11.31 4.52
C ALA A 234 -5.94 -10.51 3.37
N PHE A 235 -4.81 -9.85 3.64
CA PHE A 235 -4.07 -9.10 2.63
C PHE A 235 -3.18 -9.99 1.74
N ARG A 236 -2.79 -11.16 2.23
CA ARG A 236 -2.02 -12.14 1.44
C ARG A 236 -2.75 -12.53 0.17
N ASP A 237 -4.05 -12.74 0.24
CA ASP A 237 -4.85 -13.25 -0.87
C ASP A 237 -5.20 -12.19 -1.90
N GLN A 238 -5.30 -10.92 -1.53
CA GLN A 238 -5.64 -9.85 -2.47
C GLN A 238 -4.52 -9.52 -3.46
N ASN A 239 -3.27 -9.55 -3.01
CA ASN A 239 -2.12 -9.20 -3.85
C ASN A 239 -1.32 -10.43 -4.33
N PHE A 240 -1.51 -11.60 -3.72
CA PHE A 240 -0.63 -12.75 -3.90
C PHE A 240 -1.40 -14.07 -3.96
N SER A 241 -2.51 -14.12 -4.68
CA SER A 241 -3.35 -15.30 -4.89
C SER A 241 -2.58 -16.61 -5.18
N GLY A 242 -1.90 -17.16 -4.17
CA GLY A 242 -1.20 -18.44 -4.23
C GLY A 242 -0.15 -18.63 -5.33
N ARG A 243 0.12 -17.59 -6.11
CA ARG A 243 1.10 -17.61 -7.19
C ARG A 243 2.48 -17.33 -6.63
N GLU A 244 3.43 -18.15 -7.00
CA GLU A 244 4.85 -17.88 -6.73
C GLU A 244 5.24 -16.59 -7.43
N VAL A 245 5.36 -15.51 -6.66
CA VAL A 245 5.72 -14.19 -7.18
C VAL A 245 7.22 -14.14 -7.36
N LEU A 246 7.65 -13.89 -8.59
CA LEU A 246 9.06 -13.69 -8.88
C LEU A 246 9.41 -12.21 -8.74
N ILE A 247 10.22 -11.90 -7.74
CA ILE A 247 10.79 -10.57 -7.59
C ILE A 247 11.92 -10.42 -8.62
N PRO A 248 11.87 -9.41 -9.52
CA PRO A 248 12.97 -9.13 -10.44
C PRO A 248 14.27 -8.91 -9.66
N GLU A 249 15.40 -9.45 -10.17
CA GLU A 249 16.69 -9.41 -9.50
C GLU A 249 17.09 -8.00 -9.03
N GLN A 250 16.84 -7.00 -9.88
CA GLN A 250 17.15 -5.60 -9.61
C GLN A 250 16.42 -5.01 -8.40
N TYR A 251 15.30 -5.64 -7.96
CA TYR A 251 14.48 -5.15 -6.86
C TYR A 251 14.57 -6.01 -5.58
N ARG A 252 15.36 -7.10 -5.58
CA ARG A 252 15.49 -7.96 -4.40
C ARG A 252 16.03 -7.23 -3.19
N GLN A 253 16.92 -6.27 -3.41
CA GLN A 253 17.53 -5.49 -2.34
C GLN A 253 16.58 -4.53 -1.61
N ILE A 254 15.39 -4.26 -2.18
CA ILE A 254 14.40 -3.35 -1.60
C ILE A 254 13.15 -4.07 -1.10
N THR A 255 13.18 -5.39 -1.00
CA THR A 255 12.05 -6.21 -0.54
C THR A 255 12.43 -7.15 0.59
N GLY A 256 11.42 -7.57 1.35
CA GLY A 256 11.56 -8.50 2.46
C GLY A 256 12.05 -7.84 3.75
N ILE A 257 12.11 -8.65 4.80
CA ILE A 257 12.35 -8.16 6.16
C ILE A 257 13.73 -7.50 6.33
N GLU A 258 14.76 -7.96 5.65
CA GLU A 258 16.09 -7.37 5.76
C GLU A 258 16.19 -6.01 5.08
N ALA A 259 15.45 -5.78 3.99
CA ALA A 259 15.34 -4.49 3.36
C ALA A 259 14.55 -3.51 4.26
N PHE A 260 13.44 -3.97 4.83
CA PHE A 260 12.66 -3.25 5.83
C PHE A 260 13.52 -2.85 7.04
N ARG A 261 14.27 -3.80 7.62
CA ARG A 261 15.18 -3.55 8.74
C ARG A 261 16.18 -2.44 8.44
N ARG A 262 16.87 -2.52 7.30
CA ARG A 262 17.81 -1.47 6.88
C ARG A 262 17.15 -0.10 6.72
N ALA A 263 15.97 -0.06 6.12
CA ALA A 263 15.22 1.18 5.93
C ALA A 263 14.78 1.80 7.27
N VAL A 264 14.25 0.99 8.19
CA VAL A 264 13.82 1.43 9.53
C VAL A 264 15.01 1.96 10.35
N HIS A 265 16.14 1.27 10.35
CA HIS A 265 17.35 1.77 11.04
C HIS A 265 17.85 3.07 10.40
N ARG A 266 17.85 3.18 9.04
CA ARG A 266 18.23 4.42 8.36
C ARG A 266 17.27 5.57 8.73
N LEU A 267 15.98 5.31 8.82
CA LEU A 267 14.98 6.29 9.27
C LEU A 267 15.28 6.79 10.69
N ALA A 268 15.60 5.89 11.62
CA ALA A 268 15.98 6.25 12.99
C ALA A 268 17.30 7.04 13.06
N GLU A 269 18.25 6.77 12.17
CA GLU A 269 19.48 7.57 12.02
C GLU A 269 19.16 8.98 11.53
N LEU A 270 18.39 9.10 10.44
CA LEU A 270 17.97 10.38 9.88
C LEU A 270 17.21 11.23 10.92
N ALA A 271 16.35 10.60 11.71
CA ALA A 271 15.63 11.28 12.78
C ALA A 271 16.59 11.90 13.82
N ARG A 272 17.61 11.17 14.22
CA ARG A 272 18.66 11.68 15.16
C ARG A 272 19.55 12.74 14.52
N GLU A 273 19.95 12.54 13.27
CA GLU A 273 20.82 13.48 12.53
C GLU A 273 20.15 14.83 12.29
N HIS A 274 18.83 14.81 11.99
CA HIS A 274 18.09 16.01 11.60
C HIS A 274 17.13 16.53 12.69
N GLY A 275 17.03 15.85 13.84
CA GLY A 275 16.28 16.32 15.01
C GLY A 275 14.76 16.27 14.87
N PHE A 276 14.20 15.37 14.06
CA PHE A 276 12.75 15.16 13.96
C PHE A 276 12.28 13.91 14.71
N ARG A 277 11.01 13.92 15.13
CA ARG A 277 10.37 12.72 15.68
C ARG A 277 9.83 11.84 14.56
N VAL A 278 9.83 10.53 14.80
CA VAL A 278 9.17 9.54 13.94
C VAL A 278 8.00 8.92 14.69
N ILE A 279 6.84 8.90 14.06
CA ILE A 279 5.65 8.19 14.51
C ILE A 279 5.29 7.16 13.43
N VAL A 280 5.33 5.89 13.77
CA VAL A 280 4.85 4.82 12.89
C VAL A 280 3.40 4.54 13.24
N PHE A 281 2.50 4.76 12.29
CA PHE A 281 1.09 4.46 12.44
C PHE A 281 0.74 3.18 11.68
N ALA A 282 0.14 2.21 12.34
CA ALA A 282 -0.27 0.95 11.75
C ALA A 282 -1.78 0.75 11.86
N HIS A 283 -2.48 0.66 10.74
CA HIS A 283 -3.94 0.54 10.70
C HIS A 283 -4.45 -0.74 11.36
N PHE A 284 -3.82 -1.87 11.07
CA PHE A 284 -4.24 -3.20 11.54
C PHE A 284 -3.23 -3.86 12.47
N GLY A 285 -2.34 -3.05 13.05
CA GLY A 285 -1.23 -3.54 13.83
C GLY A 285 -0.05 -3.97 12.95
N VAL A 286 0.96 -4.52 13.57
CA VAL A 286 2.22 -4.91 12.92
C VAL A 286 2.50 -6.37 13.25
N GLU A 287 2.93 -7.15 12.27
CA GLU A 287 3.35 -8.53 12.46
C GLU A 287 4.54 -8.62 13.44
N PRO A 288 4.74 -9.77 14.10
CA PRO A 288 5.76 -9.88 15.16
C PRO A 288 7.17 -9.49 14.72
N GLU A 289 7.58 -9.89 13.52
CA GLU A 289 8.93 -9.66 13.03
C GLU A 289 9.19 -8.18 12.64
N PRO A 290 8.37 -7.51 11.81
CA PRO A 290 8.48 -6.07 11.60
C PRO A 290 8.33 -5.26 12.90
N ARG A 291 7.44 -5.66 13.81
CA ARG A 291 7.26 -5.00 15.11
C ARG A 291 8.55 -5.05 15.95
N ALA A 292 9.25 -6.18 15.96
CA ALA A 292 10.53 -6.28 16.63
C ALA A 292 11.55 -5.30 16.04
N VAL A 293 11.61 -5.18 14.71
CA VAL A 293 12.51 -4.23 14.03
C VAL A 293 12.20 -2.78 14.42
N LEU A 294 10.92 -2.38 14.43
CA LEU A 294 10.51 -1.03 14.82
C LEU A 294 10.85 -0.71 16.27
N ARG A 295 10.59 -1.66 17.18
CA ARG A 295 10.94 -1.53 18.59
C ARG A 295 12.45 -1.42 18.80
N ASP A 296 13.24 -2.27 18.13
CA ASP A 296 14.70 -2.29 18.27
C ASP A 296 15.34 -1.01 17.71
N ALA A 297 14.69 -0.35 16.76
CA ALA A 297 15.06 0.98 16.26
C ALA A 297 14.60 2.13 17.20
N GLY A 298 13.82 1.85 18.23
CA GLY A 298 13.34 2.84 19.20
C GLY A 298 12.25 3.76 18.63
N LEU A 299 11.51 3.34 17.61
CA LEU A 299 10.48 4.17 16.97
C LEU A 299 9.14 4.05 17.73
N GLU A 300 8.44 5.17 17.85
CA GLU A 300 7.09 5.22 18.42
C GLU A 300 6.10 4.53 17.47
N LEU A 301 5.37 3.53 17.98
CA LEU A 301 4.38 2.76 17.22
C LEU A 301 2.97 2.99 17.76
N ILE A 302 2.10 3.52 16.92
CA ILE A 302 0.67 3.70 17.20
C ILE A 302 -0.13 2.65 16.44
N ASN A 303 -0.95 1.90 17.15
CA ASN A 303 -1.83 0.89 16.60
C ASN A 303 -3.25 1.43 16.44
N GLY A 304 -3.73 1.57 15.20
CA GLY A 304 -5.09 2.01 14.87
C GLY A 304 -6.18 0.93 15.01
N TYR A 305 -5.78 -0.33 15.13
CA TYR A 305 -6.71 -1.46 15.16
C TYR A 305 -7.76 -1.42 16.28
N PRO A 306 -7.45 -1.03 17.53
CA PRO A 306 -8.45 -0.91 18.58
C PRO A 306 -9.61 0.01 18.21
N SER A 307 -9.35 1.17 17.62
CA SER A 307 -10.38 2.14 17.22
C SER A 307 -11.27 1.60 16.09
N ILE A 308 -10.69 0.84 15.15
CA ILE A 308 -11.44 0.15 14.10
C ILE A 308 -12.40 -0.88 14.73
N ARG A 309 -11.89 -1.70 15.65
CA ARG A 309 -12.69 -2.71 16.35
C ARG A 309 -13.85 -2.11 17.15
N GLU A 310 -13.57 -1.07 17.91
CA GLU A 310 -14.57 -0.35 18.69
C GLU A 310 -15.68 0.16 17.79
N TYR A 311 -15.33 0.90 16.72
CA TYR A 311 -16.29 1.43 15.75
C TYR A 311 -17.20 0.35 15.16
N LEU A 312 -16.63 -0.80 14.75
CA LEU A 312 -17.37 -1.90 14.14
C LEU A 312 -18.23 -2.64 15.18
N SER A 313 -17.69 -2.88 16.36
CA SER A 313 -18.39 -3.56 17.47
C SER A 313 -19.65 -2.80 17.91
N GLU A 314 -19.57 -1.47 18.05
CA GLU A 314 -20.71 -0.62 18.37
C GLU A 314 -21.85 -0.73 17.35
N ARG A 315 -21.54 -1.14 16.12
CA ARG A 315 -22.51 -1.30 15.01
C ARG A 315 -22.86 -2.75 14.71
N GLY A 316 -22.49 -3.65 15.62
CA GLY A 316 -22.76 -5.09 15.48
C GLY A 316 -22.08 -5.72 14.26
N ARG A 317 -20.96 -5.15 13.78
CA ARG A 317 -20.19 -5.66 12.63
C ARG A 317 -18.88 -6.27 13.09
N ALA A 318 -18.45 -7.32 12.42
CA ALA A 318 -17.13 -7.92 12.59
C ALA A 318 -16.18 -7.55 11.45
N ASP A 319 -16.74 -7.35 10.23
CA ASP A 319 -15.97 -7.19 9.00
C ASP A 319 -15.62 -5.73 8.74
N TYR A 320 -14.34 -5.47 8.51
CA TYR A 320 -13.84 -4.18 8.08
C TYR A 320 -14.23 -3.89 6.62
N VAL A 321 -14.00 -4.85 5.73
CA VAL A 321 -14.29 -4.70 4.30
C VAL A 321 -15.77 -4.63 4.05
N GLY A 322 -16.19 -3.69 3.22
CA GLY A 322 -17.60 -3.40 2.98
C GLY A 322 -18.31 -2.71 4.14
N SER A 323 -17.58 -2.28 5.17
CA SER A 323 -18.09 -1.38 6.21
C SER A 323 -18.03 0.07 5.75
N ALA A 324 -18.56 0.99 6.58
CA ALA A 324 -18.41 2.43 6.34
C ALA A 324 -16.95 2.93 6.44
N LEU A 325 -16.03 2.09 6.92
CA LEU A 325 -14.60 2.39 7.02
C LEU A 325 -13.82 2.13 5.73
N THR A 326 -14.46 1.53 4.70
CA THR A 326 -13.82 1.26 3.40
C THR A 326 -14.45 2.09 2.30
N VAL A 327 -13.66 2.37 1.23
CA VAL A 327 -14.10 3.13 0.06
C VAL A 327 -15.32 2.49 -0.59
N SER A 328 -15.34 1.15 -0.70
CA SER A 328 -16.49 0.39 -1.20
C SER A 328 -16.49 -1.05 -0.66
N ALA A 329 -17.48 -1.83 -1.05
CA ALA A 329 -17.55 -3.25 -0.72
C ALA A 329 -16.40 -4.06 -1.35
N ASP A 330 -15.88 -3.61 -2.49
CA ASP A 330 -14.83 -4.29 -3.25
C ASP A 330 -13.46 -3.62 -3.14
N ASP A 331 -13.38 -2.47 -2.44
CA ASP A 331 -12.14 -1.71 -2.25
C ASP A 331 -11.90 -1.48 -0.76
N SER A 332 -10.91 -2.16 -0.20
CA SER A 332 -10.59 -2.15 1.22
C SER A 332 -9.78 -0.93 1.69
N HIS A 333 -9.45 0.01 0.80
CA HIS A 333 -8.79 1.25 1.21
C HIS A 333 -9.69 2.02 2.18
N PRO A 334 -9.09 2.78 3.12
CA PRO A 334 -9.83 3.58 4.08
C PRO A 334 -10.75 4.60 3.43
N SER A 335 -11.99 4.70 3.90
CA SER A 335 -12.93 5.75 3.52
C SER A 335 -12.58 7.10 4.16
N ALA A 336 -13.22 8.18 3.73
CA ALA A 336 -13.11 9.50 4.36
C ALA A 336 -13.40 9.46 5.87
N LEU A 337 -14.36 8.63 6.30
CA LEU A 337 -14.64 8.39 7.71
C LEU A 337 -13.45 7.80 8.46
N HIS A 338 -12.83 6.76 7.89
CA HIS A 338 -11.66 6.13 8.52
C HIS A 338 -10.46 7.10 8.54
N HIS A 339 -10.24 7.86 7.47
CA HIS A 339 -9.23 8.94 7.46
C HIS A 339 -9.45 9.95 8.58
N ARG A 340 -10.70 10.33 8.86
CA ARG A 340 -11.01 11.22 9.99
C ARG A 340 -10.65 10.59 11.34
N MET A 341 -10.98 9.31 11.55
CA MET A 341 -10.63 8.60 12.80
C MET A 341 -9.11 8.52 13.00
N ILE A 342 -8.35 8.31 11.91
CA ILE A 342 -6.87 8.32 11.96
C ILE A 342 -6.36 9.69 12.38
N ALA A 343 -6.85 10.76 11.76
CA ALA A 343 -6.42 12.12 12.11
C ALA A 343 -6.75 12.48 13.57
N GLU A 344 -7.90 12.02 14.08
CA GLU A 344 -8.30 12.20 15.49
C GLU A 344 -7.37 11.44 16.45
N LEU A 345 -6.98 10.23 16.11
CA LEU A 345 -6.04 9.44 16.90
C LEU A 345 -4.63 10.08 16.91
N LEU A 346 -4.15 10.50 15.75
CA LEU A 346 -2.77 10.99 15.59
C LEU A 346 -2.55 12.38 16.21
N VAL A 347 -3.55 13.25 16.26
CA VAL A 347 -3.35 14.63 16.67
C VAL A 347 -2.78 14.76 18.08
N ASP A 348 -3.24 13.96 19.05
CA ASP A 348 -2.78 14.02 20.43
C ASP A 348 -1.35 13.48 20.57
N HIS A 349 -0.97 12.48 19.80
CA HIS A 349 0.40 11.95 19.75
C HIS A 349 1.38 12.98 19.15
N VAL A 350 0.97 13.67 18.10
CA VAL A 350 1.81 14.71 17.48
C VAL A 350 1.98 15.90 18.42
N VAL A 351 0.90 16.37 19.06
CA VAL A 351 0.91 17.52 19.99
C VAL A 351 1.67 17.19 21.26
N GLY A 352 1.54 15.99 21.82
CA GLY A 352 2.24 15.57 23.04
C GLY A 352 3.75 15.79 22.93
N GLY A 353 4.37 15.30 21.87
CA GLY A 353 5.78 15.50 21.67
C GLY A 353 6.20 16.92 21.25
N ALA A 354 5.29 17.73 20.71
CA ALA A 354 5.58 19.14 20.44
C ALA A 354 5.76 19.92 21.76
N LYS A 355 5.00 19.60 22.80
CA LYS A 355 5.12 20.20 24.14
C LYS A 355 6.39 19.75 24.86
N ASP A 356 6.79 18.50 24.69
CA ASP A 356 8.02 17.97 25.29
C ASP A 356 9.26 18.63 24.69
N ALA A 357 9.28 18.88 23.37
CA ALA A 357 10.35 19.58 22.67
C ALA A 357 10.47 21.05 23.09
N GLU A 358 9.34 21.75 23.28
CA GLU A 358 9.31 23.15 23.74
C GLU A 358 9.80 23.27 25.18
N SER A 359 9.41 22.33 26.04
CA SER A 359 9.88 22.27 27.45
C SER A 359 11.39 22.01 27.52
N ALA A 360 11.95 21.20 26.64
CA ALA A 360 13.37 20.91 26.57
C ALA A 360 14.21 22.12 26.08
N GLN A 361 13.68 22.92 25.16
CA GLN A 361 14.35 24.15 24.67
C GLN A 361 14.37 25.26 25.75
N VAL A 362 13.31 25.39 26.51
CA VAL A 362 13.25 26.39 27.64
C VAL A 362 14.26 26.05 28.73
N LEU A 363 14.52 24.75 28.98
CA LEU A 363 15.50 24.31 29.98
C LEU A 363 16.97 24.43 29.52
N GLN A 364 17.23 24.57 28.22
CA GLN A 364 18.59 24.74 27.66
C GLN A 364 18.96 26.20 27.38
N GLY A 365 18.01 27.14 27.51
CA GLY A 365 18.16 28.57 27.25
C GLY A 365 18.10 29.46 28.47
N GLY A 366 18.11 28.85 29.69
CA GLY A 366 18.06 29.56 30.96
C GLY A 366 19.42 29.61 31.69
#